data_7ba260b0bc685150b6573c6998f91c4d
#
_entry.id   7ba260b0bc685150b6573c6998f91c4d
#
_cell.length_a   1.000
_cell.length_b   1.000
_cell.length_c   1.000
_cell.angle_alpha   90.00
_cell.angle_beta   90.00
_cell.angle_gamma   90.00
#
_symmetry.space_group_name_H-M   'P 1'
#
loop_
_entity.id
_entity.type
_entity.pdbx_description
1 polymer ?
#
loop_
_entity_poly.entity_id
_entity_poly.type
_entity_poly.pdbx_seq_one_letter_code
_entity_poly.pdbx_strand_id
1 'polypeptide(L)'
;ALVMATGRTAGLTLKWPNDVLLNGGKVAGILLESLGVRQGVQHLAIGIGVNLLHPPECAALEPGAVSPVALMSATGVAVTPEEFLTLLAAAYAKVETLFVTQGFAPVRQAWLLRAARLGETITARAGGTETVGTFETVDAAGNLVLATGAGRAHIPAADVFF
;
A
#
# COMPACT_ATOMS: atom_id res chain seq x y z
N ALA A 1 12.72 -0.38 0.84
CA ALA A 1 13.27 0.91 1.28
C ALA A 1 13.15 1.09 2.80
N LEU A 2 11.94 1.16 3.39
CA LEU A 2 11.76 1.39 4.84
C LEU A 2 12.53 0.40 5.72
N VAL A 3 12.52 -0.89 5.38
CA VAL A 3 13.32 -1.91 6.08
C VAL A 3 14.83 -1.64 5.94
N MET A 4 15.27 -1.20 4.78
CA MET A 4 16.69 -0.86 4.55
C MET A 4 17.11 0.37 5.36
N ALA A 5 16.23 1.36 5.50
CA ALA A 5 16.50 2.56 6.28
C ALA A 5 16.52 2.30 7.80
N THR A 6 15.66 1.42 8.30
CA THR A 6 15.47 1.23 9.75
C THR A 6 16.09 -0.04 10.32
N GLY A 7 16.42 -1.03 9.47
CA GLY A 7 16.79 -2.37 9.89
C GLY A 7 15.63 -3.18 10.51
N ARG A 8 14.40 -2.65 10.48
CA ARG A 8 13.24 -3.23 11.15
C ARG A 8 12.21 -3.71 10.14
N THR A 9 11.65 -4.88 10.36
CA THR A 9 10.51 -5.43 9.62
C THR A 9 9.22 -5.37 10.46
N ALA A 10 9.33 -5.39 11.76
CA ALA A 10 8.18 -5.36 12.67
C ALA A 10 7.41 -4.04 12.55
N GLY A 11 6.10 -4.12 12.63
CA GLY A 11 5.19 -2.98 12.53
C GLY A 11 4.93 -2.47 11.10
N LEU A 12 5.66 -2.98 10.09
CA LEU A 12 5.42 -2.62 8.69
C LEU A 12 4.38 -3.55 8.07
N THR A 13 3.23 -2.98 7.68
CA THR A 13 2.16 -3.67 6.97
C THR A 13 1.68 -2.87 5.76
N LEU A 14 0.96 -3.51 4.86
CA LEU A 14 0.46 -2.93 3.62
C LEU A 14 -1.06 -2.90 3.65
N LYS A 15 -1.64 -1.72 3.53
CA LYS A 15 -3.09 -1.54 3.43
C LYS A 15 -3.47 -1.41 1.96
N TRP A 16 -4.32 -2.30 1.50
CA TRP A 16 -4.85 -2.21 0.14
C TRP A 16 -5.68 -0.93 -0.05
N PRO A 17 -5.61 -0.24 -1.21
CA PRO A 17 -4.83 -0.64 -2.38
C PRO A 17 -3.36 -0.17 -2.35
N ASN A 18 -3.01 0.91 -1.64
CA ASN A 18 -1.82 1.71 -1.93
C ASN A 18 -1.13 2.34 -0.72
N ASP A 19 -1.50 1.97 0.50
CA ASP A 19 -0.93 2.56 1.71
C ASP A 19 0.10 1.64 2.37
N VAL A 20 1.15 2.23 2.91
CA VAL A 20 2.13 1.55 3.77
C VAL A 20 1.93 2.03 5.19
N LEU A 21 1.74 1.07 6.10
CA LEU A 21 1.55 1.35 7.51
C LEU A 21 2.81 1.02 8.32
N LEU A 22 3.07 1.85 9.33
CA LEU A 22 4.11 1.64 10.33
C LEU A 22 3.47 1.78 11.71
N ASN A 23 3.52 0.71 12.50
CA ASN A 23 2.86 0.62 13.82
C ASN A 23 1.37 1.03 13.78
N GLY A 24 0.68 0.65 12.70
CA GLY A 24 -0.73 0.97 12.47
C GLY A 24 -1.01 2.37 11.89
N GLY A 25 -0.02 3.27 11.81
CA GLY A 25 -0.17 4.58 11.19
C GLY A 25 0.32 4.60 9.73
N LYS A 26 -0.28 5.44 8.88
CA LYS A 26 0.11 5.60 7.47
C LYS A 26 1.43 6.35 7.35
N VAL A 27 2.50 5.66 6.96
CA VAL A 27 3.83 6.25 6.73
C VAL A 27 4.07 6.62 5.27
N ALA A 28 3.40 5.94 4.34
CA ALA A 28 3.53 6.24 2.91
C ALA A 28 2.25 5.91 2.14
N GLY A 29 2.09 6.57 1.00
CA GLY A 29 1.04 6.28 0.02
C GLY A 29 1.61 6.24 -1.38
N ILE A 30 1.01 5.42 -2.25
CA ILE A 30 1.43 5.21 -3.63
C ILE A 30 0.27 5.56 -4.55
N LEU A 31 0.50 6.44 -5.51
CA LEU A 31 -0.48 6.84 -6.52
C LEU A 31 -0.01 6.36 -7.90
N LEU A 32 -0.90 5.73 -8.64
CA LEU A 32 -0.66 5.30 -10.02
C LEU A 32 -1.54 6.11 -10.96
N GLU A 33 -0.93 6.71 -11.98
CA GLU A 33 -1.63 7.45 -13.01
C GLU A 33 -1.25 6.93 -14.40
N SER A 34 -2.24 6.50 -15.17
CA SER A 34 -2.04 6.10 -16.56
C SER A 34 -1.91 7.34 -17.43
N LEU A 35 -0.79 7.46 -18.13
CA LEU A 35 -0.53 8.52 -19.11
C LEU A 35 -1.02 8.16 -20.52
N GLY A 36 -1.77 7.07 -20.65
CA GLY A 36 -2.29 6.55 -21.91
C GLY A 36 -1.29 5.71 -22.69
N VAL A 37 -1.69 5.33 -23.92
CA VAL A 37 -0.87 4.52 -24.82
C VAL A 37 -0.25 5.43 -25.88
N ARG A 38 1.07 5.45 -25.98
CA ARG A 38 1.82 6.12 -27.04
C ARG A 38 2.64 5.07 -27.80
N GLN A 39 2.50 5.02 -29.12
CA GLN A 39 3.22 4.09 -29.99
C GLN A 39 3.11 2.61 -29.56
N GLY A 40 1.92 2.22 -29.05
CA GLY A 40 1.68 0.84 -28.56
C GLY A 40 2.24 0.53 -27.17
N VAL A 41 2.90 1.48 -26.51
CA VAL A 41 3.42 1.33 -25.14
C VAL A 41 2.53 2.08 -24.16
N GLN A 42 2.10 1.40 -23.13
CA GLN A 42 1.38 2.01 -22.01
C GLN A 42 2.38 2.70 -21.08
N HIS A 43 2.14 3.96 -20.80
CA HIS A 43 2.95 4.73 -19.85
C HIS A 43 2.20 4.87 -18.52
N LEU A 44 2.92 4.65 -17.42
CA LEU A 44 2.41 4.75 -16.05
C LEU A 44 3.31 5.69 -15.25
N ALA A 45 2.70 6.69 -14.60
CA ALA A 45 3.37 7.47 -13.57
C ALA A 45 3.13 6.83 -12.20
N ILE A 46 4.20 6.64 -11.42
CA ILE A 46 4.16 6.09 -10.07
C ILE A 46 4.61 7.16 -9.10
N GLY A 47 3.67 7.77 -8.38
CA GLY A 47 3.93 8.70 -7.29
C GLY A 47 4.08 7.96 -5.97
N ILE A 48 5.16 8.18 -5.23
CA ILE A 48 5.39 7.57 -3.91
C ILE A 48 5.66 8.69 -2.91
N GLY A 49 4.70 8.94 -2.01
CA GLY A 49 4.83 9.89 -0.91
C GLY A 49 5.21 9.18 0.38
N VAL A 50 6.24 9.67 1.09
CA VAL A 50 6.72 9.06 2.33
C VAL A 50 6.91 10.14 3.40
N ASN A 51 6.33 9.93 4.57
CA ASN A 51 6.51 10.80 5.74
C ASN A 51 7.82 10.44 6.44
N LEU A 52 8.89 11.17 6.16
CA LEU A 52 10.22 10.87 6.71
C LEU A 52 10.41 11.48 8.11
N LEU A 53 10.27 12.79 8.25
CA LEU A 53 10.58 13.52 9.49
C LEU A 53 9.33 13.81 10.31
N HIS A 54 8.32 14.39 9.67
CA HIS A 54 7.06 14.79 10.30
C HIS A 54 5.88 14.23 9.52
N PRO A 55 4.81 13.81 10.21
CA PRO A 55 3.55 13.50 9.53
C PRO A 55 2.94 14.81 9.01
N PRO A 56 2.12 14.78 7.96
CA PRO A 56 1.36 15.94 7.52
C PRO A 56 0.43 16.41 8.64
N GLU A 57 0.23 17.73 8.75
CA GLU A 57 -0.82 18.29 9.60
C GLU A 57 -2.17 17.84 9.03
N CYS A 58 -2.92 17.07 9.81
CA CYS A 58 -4.24 16.63 9.40
C CYS A 58 -5.30 17.54 9.95
N ALA A 59 -6.13 18.12 9.08
CA ALA A 59 -7.51 18.42 9.40
C ALA A 59 -8.21 17.13 9.90
N ALA A 60 -9.38 17.25 10.51
CA ALA A 60 -10.08 16.09 11.07
C ALA A 60 -10.09 14.89 10.10
N LEU A 61 -9.62 13.75 10.57
CA LEU A 61 -9.65 12.50 9.81
C LEU A 61 -11.10 12.01 9.75
N GLU A 62 -11.48 11.40 8.62
CA GLU A 62 -12.74 10.68 8.54
C GLU A 62 -12.75 9.50 9.53
N PRO A 63 -13.93 9.14 10.08
CA PRO A 63 -14.05 7.96 10.94
C PRO A 63 -13.51 6.70 10.25
N GLY A 64 -12.62 5.96 10.90
CA GLY A 64 -11.99 4.76 10.34
C GLY A 64 -10.80 5.04 9.41
N ALA A 65 -10.44 6.29 9.15
CA ALA A 65 -9.23 6.62 8.42
C ALA A 65 -7.99 6.39 9.29
N VAL A 66 -6.92 5.89 8.68
CA VAL A 66 -5.65 5.63 9.36
C VAL A 66 -4.89 6.93 9.58
N SER A 67 -4.53 7.22 10.82
CA SER A 67 -3.73 8.40 11.17
C SER A 67 -2.35 8.38 10.50
N PRO A 68 -1.84 9.51 10.00
CA PRO A 68 -0.50 9.58 9.45
C PRO A 68 0.56 9.45 10.56
N VAL A 69 1.68 8.87 10.20
CA VAL A 69 2.86 8.75 11.06
C VAL A 69 4.10 9.06 10.22
N ALA A 70 5.19 9.51 10.86
CA ALA A 70 6.47 9.68 10.18
C ALA A 70 7.46 8.61 10.63
N LEU A 71 8.43 8.30 9.75
CA LEU A 71 9.48 7.34 10.02
C LEU A 71 10.27 7.71 11.28
N MET A 72 10.70 8.97 11.37
CA MET A 72 11.46 9.49 12.52
C MET A 72 10.67 9.38 13.82
N SER A 73 9.42 9.82 13.84
CA SER A 73 8.60 9.78 15.06
C SER A 73 8.30 8.35 15.55
N ALA A 74 8.16 7.39 14.61
CA ALA A 74 7.83 6.01 14.95
C ALA A 74 9.05 5.13 15.27
N THR A 75 10.25 5.49 14.78
CA THR A 75 11.43 4.61 14.88
C THR A 75 12.66 5.26 15.50
N GLY A 76 12.70 6.59 15.58
CA GLY A 76 13.87 7.37 15.98
C GLY A 76 14.92 7.52 14.86
N VAL A 77 14.66 6.96 13.65
CA VAL A 77 15.59 7.02 12.52
C VAL A 77 15.30 8.24 11.66
N ALA A 78 16.25 9.15 11.56
CA ALA A 78 16.22 10.29 10.64
C ALA A 78 16.93 9.91 9.35
N VAL A 79 16.26 10.14 8.21
CA VAL A 79 16.79 9.90 6.86
C VAL A 79 16.43 11.11 5.99
N THR A 80 17.37 11.60 5.22
CA THR A 80 17.11 12.68 4.25
C THR A 80 16.32 12.15 3.05
N PRO A 81 15.59 13.00 2.31
CA PRO A 81 14.89 12.59 1.09
C PRO A 81 15.82 11.94 0.05
N GLU A 82 17.03 12.45 -0.11
CA GLU A 82 18.04 11.97 -1.05
C GLU A 82 18.55 10.57 -0.69
N GLU A 83 18.85 10.36 0.60
CA GLU A 83 19.24 9.05 1.12
C GLU A 83 18.11 8.04 0.95
N PHE A 84 16.87 8.44 1.32
CA PHE A 84 15.72 7.57 1.17
C PHE A 84 15.42 7.24 -0.29
N LEU A 85 15.53 8.22 -1.21
CA LEU A 85 15.36 8.01 -2.65
C LEU A 85 16.34 6.96 -3.18
N THR A 86 17.59 7.00 -2.74
CA THR A 86 18.59 6.00 -3.11
C THR A 86 18.18 4.58 -2.69
N LEU A 87 17.70 4.44 -1.45
CA LEU A 87 17.20 3.16 -0.94
C LEU A 87 15.91 2.71 -1.66
N LEU A 88 15.03 3.67 -1.99
CA LEU A 88 13.78 3.41 -2.69
C LEU A 88 14.03 2.93 -4.11
N ALA A 89 14.91 3.60 -4.86
CA ALA A 89 15.28 3.23 -6.22
C ALA A 89 15.88 1.81 -6.28
N ALA A 90 16.79 1.50 -5.36
CA ALA A 90 17.39 0.17 -5.27
C ALA A 90 16.37 -0.92 -4.91
N ALA A 91 15.42 -0.63 -4.02
CA ALA A 91 14.35 -1.56 -3.66
C ALA A 91 13.35 -1.74 -4.79
N TYR A 92 12.98 -0.66 -5.48
CA TYR A 92 12.08 -0.68 -6.63
C TYR A 92 12.63 -1.53 -7.77
N ALA A 93 13.88 -1.30 -8.15
CA ALA A 93 14.54 -2.05 -9.23
C ALA A 93 14.51 -3.58 -9.02
N LYS A 94 14.66 -4.03 -7.75
CA LYS A 94 14.55 -5.45 -7.40
C LYS A 94 13.14 -6.00 -7.63
N VAL A 95 12.12 -5.27 -7.19
CA VAL A 95 10.72 -5.69 -7.32
C VAL A 95 10.27 -5.61 -8.78
N GLU A 96 10.70 -4.58 -9.51
CA GLU A 96 10.44 -4.45 -10.94
C GLU A 96 11.06 -5.62 -11.73
N THR A 97 12.31 -5.96 -11.46
CA THR A 97 12.97 -7.13 -12.07
C THR A 97 12.18 -8.41 -11.80
N LEU A 98 11.74 -8.62 -10.55
CA LEU A 98 10.90 -9.76 -10.18
C LEU A 98 9.58 -9.78 -10.97
N PHE A 99 8.92 -8.63 -11.05
CA PHE A 99 7.66 -8.48 -11.78
C PHE A 99 7.83 -8.74 -13.28
N VAL A 100 8.85 -8.17 -13.90
CA VAL A 100 9.11 -8.32 -15.34
C VAL A 100 9.50 -9.75 -15.71
N THR A 101 10.28 -10.43 -14.85
CA THR A 101 10.77 -11.78 -15.14
C THR A 101 9.83 -12.90 -14.74
N GLN A 102 9.04 -12.73 -13.69
CA GLN A 102 8.20 -13.77 -13.08
C GLN A 102 6.71 -13.41 -13.00
N GLY A 103 6.34 -12.21 -13.43
CA GLY A 103 4.96 -11.72 -13.41
C GLY A 103 4.48 -11.29 -12.03
N PHE A 104 3.17 -11.11 -11.91
CA PHE A 104 2.54 -10.56 -10.71
C PHE A 104 2.48 -11.53 -9.51
N ALA A 105 2.44 -12.82 -9.76
CA ALA A 105 2.20 -13.83 -8.71
C ALA A 105 3.17 -13.75 -7.52
N PRO A 106 4.50 -13.69 -7.68
CA PRO A 106 5.42 -13.58 -6.56
C PRO A 106 5.34 -12.22 -5.86
N VAL A 107 5.05 -11.15 -6.59
CA VAL A 107 4.85 -9.81 -6.00
C VAL A 107 3.60 -9.81 -5.11
N ARG A 108 2.49 -10.38 -5.61
CA ARG A 108 1.25 -10.57 -4.85
C ARG A 108 1.47 -11.39 -3.58
N GLN A 109 2.21 -12.51 -3.67
CA GLN A 109 2.55 -13.33 -2.52
C GLN A 109 3.33 -12.54 -1.45
N ALA A 110 4.35 -11.82 -1.86
CA ALA A 110 5.15 -10.98 -0.96
C ALA A 110 4.31 -9.86 -0.30
N TRP A 111 3.35 -9.31 -1.04
CA TRP A 111 2.40 -8.32 -0.55
C TRP A 111 1.45 -8.93 0.49
N LEU A 112 0.85 -10.10 0.22
CA LEU A 112 -0.08 -10.77 1.13
C LEU A 112 0.56 -11.14 2.47
N LEU A 113 1.85 -11.50 2.49
CA LEU A 113 2.61 -11.75 3.72
C LEU A 113 2.70 -10.53 4.66
N ARG A 114 2.42 -9.34 4.15
CA ARG A 114 2.44 -8.07 4.89
C ARG A 114 1.09 -7.35 4.90
N ALA A 115 0.07 -7.97 4.34
CA ALA A 115 -1.25 -7.37 4.24
C ALA A 115 -1.81 -7.03 5.63
N ALA A 116 -2.20 -5.78 5.83
CA ALA A 116 -2.92 -5.37 7.02
C ALA A 116 -4.33 -5.98 6.99
N ARG A 117 -4.79 -6.49 8.15
CA ARG A 117 -6.14 -7.01 8.35
C ARG A 117 -6.52 -8.24 7.49
N LEU A 118 -5.55 -8.95 6.92
CA LEU A 118 -5.85 -10.22 6.23
C LEU A 118 -6.50 -11.20 7.21
N GLY A 119 -7.65 -11.77 6.84
CA GLY A 119 -8.46 -12.64 7.68
C GLY A 119 -9.41 -11.90 8.64
N GLU A 120 -9.41 -10.57 8.68
CA GLU A 120 -10.27 -9.75 9.53
C GLU A 120 -11.42 -9.11 8.74
N THR A 121 -12.48 -8.70 9.43
CA THR A 121 -13.58 -7.95 8.82
C THR A 121 -13.16 -6.52 8.56
N ILE A 122 -13.35 -6.06 7.34
CA ILE A 122 -13.08 -4.69 6.89
C ILE A 122 -14.26 -4.14 6.09
N THR A 123 -14.29 -2.83 5.91
CA THR A 123 -15.23 -2.13 5.05
C THR A 123 -14.51 -1.56 3.84
N ALA A 124 -15.00 -1.88 2.64
CA ALA A 124 -14.54 -1.29 1.38
C ALA A 124 -15.64 -0.39 0.81
N ARG A 125 -15.30 0.88 0.49
CA ARG A 125 -16.22 1.85 -0.10
C ARG A 125 -15.79 2.17 -1.53
N ALA A 126 -16.64 1.86 -2.49
CA ALA A 126 -16.43 2.11 -3.91
C ALA A 126 -17.68 2.72 -4.54
N GLY A 127 -17.54 3.88 -5.20
CA GLY A 127 -18.64 4.53 -5.91
C GLY A 127 -19.90 4.78 -5.06
N GLY A 128 -19.75 5.10 -3.77
CA GLY A 128 -20.85 5.31 -2.84
C GLY A 128 -21.47 4.03 -2.26
N THR A 129 -20.99 2.86 -2.65
CA THR A 129 -21.42 1.55 -2.10
C THR A 129 -20.41 1.06 -1.09
N GLU A 130 -20.89 0.62 0.08
CA GLU A 130 -20.08 -0.04 1.09
C GLU A 130 -20.25 -1.56 1.03
N THR A 131 -19.14 -2.26 1.04
CA THR A 131 -19.10 -3.72 1.14
C THR A 131 -18.34 -4.10 2.41
N VAL A 132 -19.02 -4.78 3.32
CA VAL A 132 -18.44 -5.29 4.55
C VAL A 132 -18.21 -6.79 4.41
N GLY A 133 -17.01 -7.26 4.74
CA GLY A 133 -16.68 -8.67 4.65
C GLY A 133 -15.30 -8.99 5.22
N THR A 134 -15.00 -10.28 5.33
CA THR A 134 -13.67 -10.73 5.76
C THR A 134 -12.70 -10.59 4.59
N PHE A 135 -11.58 -9.92 4.80
CA PHE A 135 -10.51 -9.80 3.82
C PHE A 135 -9.84 -11.16 3.58
N GLU A 136 -10.23 -11.83 2.51
CA GLU A 136 -9.78 -13.19 2.22
C GLU A 136 -8.43 -13.21 1.47
N THR A 137 -8.29 -12.37 0.45
CA THR A 137 -7.07 -12.28 -0.37
C THR A 137 -7.09 -11.08 -1.30
N VAL A 138 -6.02 -10.89 -2.05
CA VAL A 138 -5.98 -10.12 -3.30
C VAL A 138 -5.88 -11.13 -4.44
N ASP A 139 -6.73 -11.05 -5.46
CA ASP A 139 -6.75 -12.01 -6.56
C ASP A 139 -5.62 -11.80 -7.59
N ALA A 140 -5.60 -12.63 -8.64
CA ALA A 140 -4.57 -12.55 -9.68
C ALA A 140 -4.65 -11.29 -10.56
N ALA A 141 -5.78 -10.58 -10.53
CA ALA A 141 -5.97 -9.29 -11.20
C ALA A 141 -5.66 -8.09 -10.29
N GLY A 142 -5.34 -8.33 -9.02
CA GLY A 142 -5.07 -7.28 -8.02
C GLY A 142 -6.32 -6.80 -7.27
N ASN A 143 -7.49 -7.39 -7.51
CA ASN A 143 -8.70 -7.01 -6.82
C ASN A 143 -8.68 -7.46 -5.36
N LEU A 144 -9.21 -6.63 -4.47
CA LEU A 144 -9.51 -7.01 -3.10
C LEU A 144 -10.65 -8.05 -3.10
N VAL A 145 -10.49 -9.16 -2.41
CA VAL A 145 -11.50 -10.20 -2.27
C VAL A 145 -12.03 -10.22 -0.84
N LEU A 146 -13.32 -9.93 -0.69
CA LEU A 146 -14.02 -10.01 0.57
C LEU A 146 -14.99 -11.19 0.59
N ALA A 147 -14.90 -12.03 1.61
CA ALA A 147 -15.92 -13.02 1.91
C ALA A 147 -17.09 -12.32 2.64
N THR A 148 -18.26 -12.29 2.01
CA THR A 148 -19.48 -11.66 2.52
C THR A 148 -20.57 -12.70 2.77
N GLY A 149 -21.67 -12.31 3.42
CA GLY A 149 -22.83 -13.18 3.59
C GLY A 149 -23.50 -13.63 2.27
N ALA A 150 -23.28 -12.88 1.18
CA ALA A 150 -23.79 -13.20 -0.17
C ALA A 150 -22.78 -13.95 -1.04
N GLY A 151 -21.57 -14.22 -0.54
CA GLY A 151 -20.49 -14.85 -1.29
C GLY A 151 -19.26 -13.96 -1.40
N ARG A 152 -18.35 -14.29 -2.31
CA ARG A 152 -17.12 -13.51 -2.55
C ARG A 152 -17.41 -12.27 -3.40
N ALA A 153 -16.98 -11.11 -2.90
CA ALA A 153 -16.97 -9.86 -3.63
C ALA A 153 -15.55 -9.54 -4.11
N HIS A 154 -15.39 -9.27 -5.42
CA HIS A 154 -14.12 -8.85 -6.03
C HIS A 154 -14.19 -7.35 -6.31
N ILE A 155 -13.32 -6.57 -5.69
CA ILE A 155 -13.38 -5.10 -5.68
C ILE A 155 -12.11 -4.57 -6.34
N PRO A 156 -12.21 -3.95 -7.55
CA PRO A 156 -11.04 -3.50 -8.30
C PRO A 156 -10.40 -2.22 -7.74
N ALA A 157 -11.20 -1.35 -7.12
CA ALA A 157 -10.73 -0.12 -6.49
C ALA A 157 -11.73 0.32 -5.40
N ALA A 158 -11.23 0.70 -4.23
CA ALA A 158 -12.05 1.23 -3.13
C ALA A 158 -11.17 1.92 -2.08
N ASP A 159 -11.81 2.76 -1.25
CA ASP A 159 -11.26 3.15 0.04
C ASP A 159 -11.56 2.04 1.06
N VAL A 160 -10.56 1.66 1.84
CA VAL A 160 -10.68 0.62 2.86
C VAL A 160 -10.61 1.23 4.25
N PHE A 161 -11.56 0.84 5.10
CA PHE A 161 -11.69 1.31 6.49
C PHE A 161 -11.62 0.14 7.46
N PHE A 162 -10.96 0.36 8.62
CA PHE A 162 -10.86 -0.60 9.73
C PHE A 162 -10.41 0.03 11.06
#